data_b007554dbb4a366cd09efdee35d84a58
#
_entry.id   b007554dbb4a366cd09efdee35d84a58
#
_cell.length_a   1.000
_cell.length_b   1.000
_cell.length_c   1.000
_cell.angle_alpha   90.00
_cell.angle_beta   90.00
_cell.angle_gamma   90.00
#
_symmetry.space_group_name_H-M   'P 1'
#
loop_
_entity.id
_entity.type
_entity.pdbx_description
1 polymer ?
#
loop_
_entity_poly.entity_id
_entity_poly.type
_entity_poly.pdbx_seq_one_letter_code
_entity_poly.pdbx_strand_id
1 'polypeptide(L)'
;MKYKIVADSSCNIVSGEDSTFASVPMKIVAEREYVDDANLDVAQMVEDLKQYKGKSGSSCPNVGEWLEAFGDADEVFGITISKHLSGSYNAARHAADTYMAEHPERKAFIFDSLATGPEMMMLAQKIRQCEDAGDDFETTKEKVLNYHNHLHTLFCLESMNNLARNGRVNIAVAKIAGMLGIRVAGEAKGGQVAPVHKPRGAKKTTQMLVDMVKERGFRDGGYIRVAHCFAEEAAADFREALLAEFPNARFMLEPTTALCSYYAEVGGLIIGFEGAFNTHNDNRLF
;
A
#
# COMPACT_ATOMS: atom_id res chain seq x y z
N MET A 1 8.37 -8.87 26.15
CA MET A 1 7.15 -9.11 25.40
C MET A 1 7.50 -9.38 23.94
N LYS A 2 6.82 -10.33 23.30
CA LYS A 2 7.07 -10.69 21.91
C LYS A 2 6.04 -9.96 21.05
N TYR A 3 6.46 -8.89 20.38
CA TYR A 3 5.57 -8.22 19.43
C TYR A 3 5.66 -8.81 18.02
N LYS A 4 4.63 -8.60 17.22
CA LYS A 4 4.59 -8.98 15.83
C LYS A 4 3.84 -7.94 14.98
N ILE A 5 4.44 -7.55 13.87
CA ILE A 5 3.81 -6.76 12.83
C ILE A 5 3.25 -7.74 11.81
N VAL A 6 1.96 -7.64 11.51
CA VAL A 6 1.29 -8.52 10.54
C VAL A 6 0.58 -7.67 9.50
N ALA A 7 0.94 -7.77 8.24
CA ALA A 7 0.31 -7.00 7.18
C ALA A 7 -0.22 -7.91 6.07
N ASP A 8 -1.32 -7.54 5.41
CA ASP A 8 -1.63 -8.21 4.15
C ASP A 8 -0.61 -7.84 3.08
N SER A 9 -0.44 -8.68 2.07
CA SER A 9 0.64 -8.55 1.08
C SER A 9 0.54 -7.30 0.20
N SER A 10 -0.58 -6.56 0.26
CA SER A 10 -0.68 -5.24 -0.36
C SER A 10 0.29 -4.22 0.27
N CYS A 11 0.87 -4.54 1.43
CA CYS A 11 1.98 -3.81 2.04
C CYS A 11 3.24 -3.81 1.16
N ASN A 12 3.28 -4.61 0.11
CA ASN A 12 4.44 -4.76 -0.78
C ASN A 12 5.68 -5.35 -0.09
N ILE A 13 5.49 -5.98 1.06
CA ILE A 13 6.50 -6.79 1.77
C ILE A 13 5.98 -8.22 1.81
N VAL A 14 6.74 -9.14 1.27
CA VAL A 14 6.51 -10.57 1.46
C VAL A 14 7.38 -11.05 2.62
N SER A 15 6.90 -12.02 3.41
CA SER A 15 7.63 -12.52 4.57
C SER A 15 9.06 -12.91 4.20
N GLY A 16 10.01 -12.40 4.97
CA GLY A 16 11.43 -12.67 4.87
C GLY A 16 11.97 -13.34 6.14
N GLU A 17 13.26 -13.18 6.42
CA GLU A 17 13.95 -13.76 7.58
C GLU A 17 13.58 -13.10 8.93
N ASP A 18 12.82 -12.01 8.91
CA ASP A 18 12.46 -11.24 10.10
C ASP A 18 11.29 -11.91 10.87
N SER A 19 11.59 -12.46 12.02
CA SER A 19 10.61 -13.14 12.89
C SER A 19 9.56 -12.20 13.51
N THR A 20 9.79 -10.88 13.47
CA THR A 20 8.85 -9.88 14.00
C THR A 20 7.86 -9.38 12.95
N PHE A 21 7.97 -9.81 11.70
CA PHE A 21 7.07 -9.47 10.61
C PHE A 21 6.47 -10.72 9.96
N ALA A 22 5.18 -10.67 9.65
CA ALA A 22 4.50 -11.66 8.82
C ALA A 22 3.62 -10.99 7.76
N SER A 23 3.67 -11.51 6.55
CA SER A 23 2.75 -11.15 5.47
C SER A 23 1.60 -12.16 5.40
N VAL A 24 0.36 -11.67 5.24
CA VAL A 24 -0.81 -12.50 4.99
C VAL A 24 -1.17 -12.36 3.51
N PRO A 25 -0.99 -13.42 2.71
CA PRO A 25 -1.06 -13.31 1.26
C PRO A 25 -2.46 -12.94 0.75
N MET A 26 -2.54 -11.92 -0.08
CA MET A 26 -3.65 -11.69 -0.99
C MET A 26 -3.53 -12.66 -2.17
N LYS A 27 -4.61 -12.87 -2.91
CA LYS A 27 -4.61 -13.76 -4.05
C LYS A 27 -5.17 -13.07 -5.27
N ILE A 28 -4.54 -13.26 -6.42
CA ILE A 28 -5.08 -12.86 -7.72
C ILE A 28 -5.71 -14.10 -8.35
N VAL A 29 -6.97 -13.99 -8.74
CA VAL A 29 -7.75 -15.09 -9.31
C VAL A 29 -8.04 -14.80 -10.77
N ALA A 30 -7.59 -15.71 -11.64
CA ALA A 30 -7.79 -15.65 -13.08
C ALA A 30 -8.11 -17.07 -13.60
N GLU A 31 -7.42 -17.57 -14.62
CA GLU A 31 -7.47 -18.96 -15.03
C GLU A 31 -6.94 -19.89 -13.91
N ARG A 32 -5.94 -19.39 -13.20
CA ARG A 32 -5.40 -20.00 -11.97
C ARG A 32 -5.32 -18.96 -10.85
N GLU A 33 -5.06 -19.44 -9.66
CA GLU A 33 -4.80 -18.60 -8.50
C GLU A 33 -3.31 -18.29 -8.39
N TYR A 34 -2.97 -17.02 -8.12
CA TYR A 34 -1.63 -16.55 -7.81
C TYR A 34 -1.63 -16.04 -6.37
N VAL A 35 -0.88 -16.69 -5.51
CA VAL A 35 -0.71 -16.31 -4.11
C VAL A 35 0.41 -15.28 -4.01
N ASP A 36 0.11 -14.10 -3.46
CA ASP A 36 1.08 -12.98 -3.34
C ASP A 36 2.05 -13.23 -2.17
N ASP A 37 2.95 -14.17 -2.36
CA ASP A 37 3.99 -14.55 -1.41
C ASP A 37 5.40 -14.52 -2.03
N ALA A 38 6.41 -14.87 -1.23
CA ALA A 38 7.82 -14.84 -1.64
C ALA A 38 8.17 -15.83 -2.79
N ASN A 39 7.30 -16.79 -3.07
CA ASN A 39 7.55 -17.82 -4.09
C ASN A 39 6.99 -17.44 -5.46
N LEU A 40 6.17 -16.39 -5.54
CA LEU A 40 5.51 -16.00 -6.77
C LEU A 40 6.46 -15.25 -7.71
N ASP A 41 6.56 -15.73 -8.94
CA ASP A 41 7.15 -14.97 -10.04
C ASP A 41 6.14 -13.92 -10.54
N VAL A 42 6.29 -12.69 -10.07
CA VAL A 42 5.41 -11.56 -10.39
C VAL A 42 5.49 -11.21 -11.88
N ALA A 43 6.66 -11.34 -12.51
CA ALA A 43 6.83 -11.05 -13.93
C ALA A 43 6.06 -12.05 -14.79
N GLN A 44 6.17 -13.34 -14.46
CA GLN A 44 5.39 -14.39 -15.14
C GLN A 44 3.88 -14.19 -14.93
N MET A 45 3.44 -13.87 -13.71
CA MET A 45 2.02 -13.56 -13.44
C MET A 45 1.50 -12.41 -14.31
N VAL A 46 2.26 -11.32 -14.41
CA VAL A 46 1.87 -10.16 -15.22
C VAL A 46 1.78 -10.53 -16.71
N GLU A 47 2.69 -11.35 -17.22
CA GLU A 47 2.66 -11.80 -18.60
C GLU A 47 1.47 -12.74 -18.89
N ASP A 48 1.19 -13.68 -17.98
CA ASP A 48 0.01 -14.56 -18.07
C ASP A 48 -1.29 -13.74 -18.12
N LEU A 49 -1.40 -12.74 -17.24
CA LEU A 49 -2.58 -11.88 -17.16
C LEU A 49 -2.79 -10.98 -18.39
N LYS A 50 -1.71 -10.55 -19.05
CA LYS A 50 -1.81 -9.82 -20.34
C LYS A 50 -2.45 -10.68 -21.44
N GLN A 51 -2.15 -11.98 -21.44
CA GLN A 51 -2.66 -12.92 -22.44
C GLN A 51 -4.06 -13.41 -22.11
N TYR A 52 -4.43 -13.42 -20.82
CA TYR A 52 -5.72 -13.90 -20.33
C TYR A 52 -6.88 -12.98 -20.72
N LYS A 53 -7.89 -13.52 -21.38
CA LYS A 53 -9.07 -12.77 -21.86
C LYS A 53 -10.31 -12.95 -20.98
N GLY A 54 -10.22 -13.84 -19.99
CA GLY A 54 -11.32 -14.10 -19.06
C GLY A 54 -11.48 -13.03 -17.97
N LYS A 55 -12.30 -13.33 -16.99
CA LYS A 55 -12.47 -12.47 -15.81
C LYS A 55 -11.35 -12.73 -14.82
N SER A 56 -10.75 -11.68 -14.31
CA SER A 56 -9.79 -11.76 -13.22
C SER A 56 -10.19 -10.84 -12.07
N GLY A 57 -9.74 -11.17 -10.86
CA GLY A 57 -10.04 -10.42 -9.66
C GLY A 57 -9.01 -10.70 -8.57
N SER A 58 -9.31 -10.26 -7.35
CA SER A 58 -8.49 -10.59 -6.19
C SER A 58 -9.38 -11.03 -5.03
N SER A 59 -8.84 -11.85 -4.14
CA SER A 59 -9.45 -12.21 -2.85
C SER A 59 -8.53 -11.80 -1.69
N CYS A 60 -9.16 -11.36 -0.60
CA CYS A 60 -8.42 -11.05 0.63
C CYS A 60 -8.23 -12.30 1.48
N PRO A 61 -7.27 -12.28 2.42
CA PRO A 61 -7.10 -13.30 3.42
C PRO A 61 -8.36 -13.48 4.27
N ASN A 62 -8.62 -14.69 4.71
CA ASN A 62 -9.68 -15.00 5.66
C ASN A 62 -9.23 -14.87 7.11
N VAL A 63 -10.15 -14.97 8.06
CA VAL A 63 -9.89 -14.84 9.51
C VAL A 63 -8.84 -15.86 10.00
N GLY A 64 -8.90 -17.11 9.49
CA GLY A 64 -7.95 -18.16 9.87
C GLY A 64 -6.52 -17.86 9.43
N GLU A 65 -6.33 -17.33 8.21
CA GLU A 65 -5.02 -16.93 7.69
C GLU A 65 -4.42 -15.77 8.53
N TRP A 66 -5.24 -14.83 9.00
CA TRP A 66 -4.81 -13.78 9.93
C TRP A 66 -4.42 -14.35 11.29
N LEU A 67 -5.23 -15.24 11.89
CA LEU A 67 -4.93 -15.89 13.19
C LEU A 67 -3.63 -16.69 13.13
N GLU A 68 -3.41 -17.43 12.04
CA GLU A 68 -2.16 -18.17 11.82
C GLU A 68 -0.96 -17.21 11.78
N ALA A 69 -1.10 -16.07 11.10
CA ALA A 69 -0.05 -15.06 11.02
C ALA A 69 0.22 -14.37 12.37
N PHE A 70 -0.78 -14.19 13.23
CA PHE A 70 -0.58 -13.65 14.59
C PHE A 70 0.27 -14.62 15.43
N GLY A 71 0.01 -15.91 15.31
CA GLY A 71 0.76 -16.95 16.00
C GLY A 71 0.62 -16.83 17.52
N ASP A 72 1.77 -16.85 18.22
CA ASP A 72 1.86 -16.80 19.68
C ASP A 72 2.39 -15.45 20.24
N ALA A 73 2.25 -14.35 19.48
CA ALA A 73 2.74 -13.05 19.89
C ALA A 73 1.95 -12.48 21.08
N ASP A 74 2.64 -11.83 22.01
CA ASP A 74 1.99 -11.14 23.14
C ASP A 74 1.25 -9.88 22.66
N GLU A 75 1.82 -9.19 21.64
CA GLU A 75 1.32 -7.96 21.07
C GLU A 75 1.35 -8.03 19.54
N VAL A 76 0.20 -7.75 18.90
CA VAL A 76 0.03 -7.78 17.43
C VAL A 76 -0.37 -6.41 16.92
N PHE A 77 0.43 -5.90 15.98
CA PHE A 77 0.12 -4.72 15.19
C PHE A 77 -0.22 -5.14 13.75
N GLY A 78 -1.52 -5.21 13.45
CA GLY A 78 -1.99 -5.56 12.11
C GLY A 78 -2.09 -4.33 11.21
N ILE A 79 -1.71 -4.45 9.94
CA ILE A 79 -1.83 -3.39 8.93
C ILE A 79 -2.54 -3.96 7.70
N THR A 80 -3.59 -3.31 7.27
CA THR A 80 -4.34 -3.76 6.09
C THR A 80 -4.38 -2.70 5.00
N ILE A 81 -4.56 -3.13 3.77
CA ILE A 81 -5.06 -2.26 2.70
C ILE A 81 -6.34 -1.56 3.15
N SER A 82 -6.62 -0.40 2.57
CA SER A 82 -7.86 0.34 2.83
C SER A 82 -9.10 -0.56 2.87
N LYS A 83 -9.90 -0.42 3.92
CA LYS A 83 -11.21 -1.08 4.07
C LYS A 83 -12.20 -0.75 2.95
N HIS A 84 -11.99 0.36 2.24
CA HIS A 84 -12.81 0.75 1.09
C HIS A 84 -12.44 0.01 -0.20
N LEU A 85 -11.27 -0.64 -0.23
CA LEU A 85 -10.78 -1.39 -1.40
C LEU A 85 -10.89 -2.90 -1.23
N SER A 86 -10.88 -3.40 0.02
CA SER A 86 -10.82 -4.84 0.32
C SER A 86 -11.53 -5.21 1.62
N GLY A 87 -11.99 -6.45 1.71
CA GLY A 87 -12.49 -7.04 2.96
C GLY A 87 -11.41 -7.42 3.99
N SER A 88 -10.13 -7.22 3.65
CA SER A 88 -8.98 -7.61 4.49
C SER A 88 -9.05 -7.01 5.90
N TYR A 89 -9.39 -5.72 6.01
CA TYR A 89 -9.57 -5.06 7.32
C TYR A 89 -10.61 -5.75 8.21
N ASN A 90 -11.78 -6.09 7.63
CA ASN A 90 -12.82 -6.77 8.40
C ASN A 90 -12.36 -8.17 8.86
N ALA A 91 -11.69 -8.92 7.99
CA ALA A 91 -11.15 -10.23 8.34
C ALA A 91 -10.08 -10.13 9.45
N ALA A 92 -9.15 -9.18 9.33
CA ALA A 92 -8.12 -8.92 10.34
C ALA A 92 -8.71 -8.49 11.69
N ARG A 93 -9.73 -7.63 11.68
CA ARG A 93 -10.44 -7.20 12.89
C ARG A 93 -11.13 -8.37 13.60
N HIS A 94 -11.85 -9.22 12.86
CA HIS A 94 -12.47 -10.43 13.44
C HIS A 94 -11.41 -11.38 14.00
N ALA A 95 -10.26 -11.53 13.32
CA ALA A 95 -9.15 -12.31 13.83
C ALA A 95 -8.59 -11.72 15.15
N ALA A 96 -8.41 -10.41 15.22
CA ALA A 96 -7.94 -9.73 16.42
C ALA A 96 -8.91 -9.89 17.60
N ASP A 97 -10.22 -9.75 17.35
CA ASP A 97 -11.25 -9.92 18.38
C ASP A 97 -11.27 -11.38 18.90
N THR A 98 -11.16 -12.37 18.00
CA THR A 98 -11.06 -13.79 18.37
C THR A 98 -9.78 -14.06 19.16
N TYR A 99 -8.64 -13.55 18.69
CA TYR A 99 -7.33 -13.72 19.32
C TYR A 99 -7.30 -13.23 20.77
N MET A 100 -7.83 -12.04 21.01
CA MET A 100 -7.91 -11.46 22.36
C MET A 100 -8.98 -12.14 23.24
N ALA A 101 -10.06 -12.67 22.65
CA ALA A 101 -11.07 -13.41 23.41
C ALA A 101 -10.54 -14.77 23.91
N GLU A 102 -9.72 -15.45 23.09
CA GLU A 102 -9.09 -16.72 23.43
C GLU A 102 -7.88 -16.54 24.35
N HIS A 103 -7.23 -15.38 24.30
CA HIS A 103 -6.01 -15.03 25.04
C HIS A 103 -6.13 -13.63 25.67
N PRO A 104 -6.84 -13.48 26.81
CA PRO A 104 -7.11 -12.16 27.40
C PRO A 104 -5.88 -11.36 27.85
N GLU A 105 -4.73 -12.03 28.00
CA GLU A 105 -3.44 -11.41 28.32
C GLU A 105 -2.76 -10.76 27.10
N ARG A 106 -3.19 -11.11 25.89
CA ARG A 106 -2.60 -10.63 24.62
C ARG A 106 -3.31 -9.40 24.11
N LYS A 107 -2.61 -8.64 23.30
CA LYS A 107 -3.14 -7.42 22.69
C LYS A 107 -3.03 -7.48 21.17
N ALA A 108 -4.04 -6.98 20.47
CA ALA A 108 -4.01 -6.85 19.04
C ALA A 108 -4.69 -5.54 18.62
N PHE A 109 -4.07 -4.81 17.69
CA PHE A 109 -4.67 -3.63 17.06
C PHE A 109 -4.47 -3.68 15.54
N ILE A 110 -5.54 -3.38 14.79
CA ILE A 110 -5.52 -3.41 13.34
C ILE A 110 -5.61 -1.98 12.79
N PHE A 111 -4.55 -1.55 12.11
CA PHE A 111 -4.53 -0.27 11.38
C PHE A 111 -5.20 -0.45 10.00
N ASP A 112 -6.25 0.32 9.75
CA ASP A 112 -6.70 0.58 8.38
C ASP A 112 -5.76 1.62 7.77
N SER A 113 -4.94 1.22 6.80
CA SER A 113 -3.97 2.16 6.23
C SER A 113 -4.61 3.26 5.39
N LEU A 114 -5.88 3.11 5.01
CA LEU A 114 -6.56 3.97 4.03
C LEU A 114 -5.77 4.10 2.70
N ALA A 115 -4.85 3.20 2.46
CA ALA A 115 -3.89 3.22 1.35
C ALA A 115 -3.54 1.80 0.90
N THR A 116 -2.41 1.66 0.19
CA THR A 116 -1.76 0.41 -0.21
C THR A 116 -0.25 0.64 -0.41
N GLY A 117 0.53 -0.43 -0.47
CA GLY A 117 1.94 -0.40 -0.85
C GLY A 117 2.80 0.46 0.08
N PRO A 118 3.49 1.48 -0.47
CA PRO A 118 4.49 2.28 0.23
C PRO A 118 4.03 2.86 1.57
N GLU A 119 2.80 3.36 1.69
CA GLU A 119 2.30 3.92 2.95
C GLU A 119 2.18 2.83 4.03
N MET A 120 1.72 1.63 3.69
CA MET A 120 1.67 0.51 4.63
C MET A 120 3.07 0.09 5.11
N MET A 121 4.07 0.12 4.22
CA MET A 121 5.48 -0.13 4.58
C MET A 121 6.00 0.93 5.56
N MET A 122 5.61 2.19 5.37
CA MET A 122 5.99 3.29 6.28
C MET A 122 5.35 3.10 7.66
N LEU A 123 4.11 2.63 7.74
CA LEU A 123 3.46 2.27 9.00
C LEU A 123 4.19 1.12 9.70
N ALA A 124 4.52 0.04 8.97
CA ALA A 124 5.28 -1.09 9.52
C ALA A 124 6.63 -0.66 10.07
N GLN A 125 7.34 0.20 9.32
CA GLN A 125 8.62 0.76 9.76
C GLN A 125 8.46 1.64 11.02
N LYS A 126 7.38 2.41 11.11
CA LYS A 126 7.11 3.26 12.28
C LYS A 126 6.82 2.42 13.53
N ILE A 127 6.04 1.34 13.41
CA ILE A 127 5.81 0.40 14.52
C ILE A 127 7.15 -0.15 15.00
N ARG A 128 8.00 -0.65 14.10
CA ARG A 128 9.33 -1.18 14.46
C ARG A 128 10.18 -0.15 15.20
N GLN A 129 10.21 1.10 14.73
CA GLN A 129 10.94 2.18 15.41
C GLN A 129 10.45 2.45 16.83
N CYS A 130 9.15 2.36 17.09
CA CYS A 130 8.57 2.52 18.42
C CYS A 130 8.95 1.35 19.33
N GLU A 131 8.82 0.12 18.84
CA GLU A 131 9.18 -1.10 19.58
C GLU A 131 10.69 -1.14 19.91
N ASP A 132 11.55 -0.80 18.95
CA ASP A 132 13.01 -0.71 19.14
C ASP A 132 13.38 0.38 20.15
N ALA A 133 12.57 1.42 20.28
CA ALA A 133 12.73 2.48 21.29
C ALA A 133 12.21 2.05 22.68
N GLY A 134 11.55 0.90 22.80
CA GLY A 134 11.01 0.38 24.05
C GLY A 134 9.66 0.99 24.44
N ASP A 135 8.92 1.53 23.50
CA ASP A 135 7.55 2.01 23.73
C ASP A 135 6.63 0.81 24.11
N ASP A 136 5.63 1.04 24.94
CA ASP A 136 4.58 0.06 25.20
C ASP A 136 3.54 0.04 24.08
N PHE A 137 2.68 -0.97 24.08
CA PHE A 137 1.65 -1.20 23.05
C PHE A 137 0.77 0.02 22.77
N GLU A 138 0.25 0.67 23.83
CA GLU A 138 -0.64 1.83 23.66
C GLU A 138 0.13 3.05 23.13
N THR A 139 1.34 3.28 23.63
CA THR A 139 2.22 4.35 23.16
C THR A 139 2.60 4.14 21.69
N THR A 140 2.96 2.91 21.30
CA THR A 140 3.24 2.56 19.89
C THR A 140 2.02 2.83 19.02
N LYS A 141 0.83 2.34 19.43
CA LYS A 141 -0.42 2.56 18.70
C LYS A 141 -0.69 4.05 18.48
N GLU A 142 -0.63 4.85 19.53
CA GLU A 142 -0.88 6.31 19.44
C GLU A 142 0.13 7.03 18.55
N LYS A 143 1.42 6.71 18.66
CA LYS A 143 2.47 7.30 17.82
C LYS A 143 2.28 6.94 16.34
N VAL A 144 1.89 5.69 16.05
CA VAL A 144 1.64 5.22 14.68
C VAL A 144 0.38 5.87 14.09
N LEU A 145 -0.71 5.99 14.86
CA LEU A 145 -1.92 6.71 14.43
C LEU A 145 -1.63 8.18 14.15
N ASN A 146 -0.83 8.83 15.01
CA ASN A 146 -0.41 10.21 14.76
C ASN A 146 0.47 10.33 13.51
N TYR A 147 1.40 9.40 13.29
CA TYR A 147 2.25 9.37 12.10
C TYR A 147 1.40 9.17 10.83
N HIS A 148 0.43 8.27 10.87
CA HIS A 148 -0.51 8.00 9.77
C HIS A 148 -1.26 9.27 9.32
N ASN A 149 -1.60 10.16 10.24
CA ASN A 149 -2.23 11.44 9.92
C ASN A 149 -1.33 12.41 9.12
N HIS A 150 -0.06 12.09 8.92
CA HIS A 150 0.89 12.87 8.14
C HIS A 150 1.39 12.12 6.91
N LEU A 151 0.76 10.98 6.58
CA LEU A 151 1.08 10.21 5.39
C LEU A 151 0.13 10.55 4.24
N HIS A 152 0.67 10.45 3.03
CA HIS A 152 -0.05 10.66 1.80
C HIS A 152 0.32 9.57 0.80
N THR A 153 -0.67 9.05 0.08
CA THR A 153 -0.45 8.15 -1.05
C THR A 153 -0.92 8.80 -2.34
N LEU A 154 0.00 8.88 -3.31
CA LEU A 154 -0.31 9.22 -4.71
C LEU A 154 -0.15 8.00 -5.59
N PHE A 155 -0.78 8.04 -6.74
CA PHE A 155 -0.56 7.06 -7.81
C PHE A 155 -0.45 7.75 -9.17
N CYS A 156 0.25 7.10 -10.10
CA CYS A 156 0.28 7.47 -11.50
C CYS A 156 0.22 6.21 -12.36
N LEU A 157 -0.87 6.02 -13.08
CA LEU A 157 -1.18 4.78 -13.78
C LEU A 157 -1.34 5.00 -15.28
N GLU A 158 -0.80 4.09 -16.10
CA GLU A 158 -1.03 4.05 -17.54
C GLU A 158 -2.35 3.37 -17.91
N SER A 159 -2.80 2.46 -17.03
CA SER A 159 -4.08 1.77 -17.14
C SER A 159 -4.76 1.68 -15.78
N MET A 160 -6.08 1.67 -15.78
CA MET A 160 -6.92 1.43 -14.59
C MET A 160 -7.96 0.35 -14.87
N ASN A 161 -7.69 -0.53 -15.84
CA ASN A 161 -8.66 -1.53 -16.27
C ASN A 161 -9.01 -2.51 -15.16
N ASN A 162 -8.00 -3.01 -14.42
CA ASN A 162 -8.22 -3.96 -13.34
C ASN A 162 -8.95 -3.32 -12.15
N LEU A 163 -8.64 -2.06 -11.83
CA LEU A 163 -9.39 -1.30 -10.82
C LEU A 163 -10.87 -1.15 -11.21
N ALA A 164 -11.16 -0.81 -12.47
CA ALA A 164 -12.53 -0.63 -12.94
C ALA A 164 -13.30 -1.94 -13.06
N ARG A 165 -12.68 -2.99 -13.62
CA ARG A 165 -13.31 -4.32 -13.76
C ARG A 165 -13.69 -4.93 -12.41
N ASN A 166 -12.95 -4.59 -11.37
CA ASN A 166 -13.18 -5.05 -10.01
C ASN A 166 -13.94 -4.03 -9.14
N GLY A 167 -14.46 -2.95 -9.72
CA GLY A 167 -15.34 -1.98 -9.05
C GLY A 167 -14.64 -1.05 -8.04
N ARG A 168 -13.31 -0.87 -8.12
CA ARG A 168 -12.55 0.04 -7.25
C ARG A 168 -12.47 1.45 -7.79
N VAL A 169 -12.77 1.64 -9.07
CA VAL A 169 -12.95 2.96 -9.71
C VAL A 169 -14.11 2.91 -10.71
N ASN A 170 -14.60 4.09 -11.07
CA ASN A 170 -15.62 4.19 -12.11
C ASN A 170 -15.04 3.82 -13.48
N ILE A 171 -15.79 3.03 -14.26
CA ILE A 171 -15.41 2.57 -15.60
C ILE A 171 -15.11 3.72 -16.57
N ALA A 172 -15.79 4.88 -16.40
CA ALA A 172 -15.55 6.06 -17.23
C ALA A 172 -14.15 6.64 -17.03
N VAL A 173 -13.59 6.53 -15.83
CA VAL A 173 -12.22 6.96 -15.52
C VAL A 173 -11.19 6.05 -16.17
N ALA A 174 -11.41 4.74 -16.10
CA ALA A 174 -10.51 3.76 -16.70
C ALA A 174 -10.38 3.90 -18.23
N LYS A 175 -11.46 4.25 -18.92
CA LYS A 175 -11.42 4.47 -20.38
C LYS A 175 -10.47 5.59 -20.82
N ILE A 176 -10.20 6.56 -19.93
CA ILE A 176 -9.29 7.68 -20.22
C ILE A 176 -7.84 7.25 -20.02
N ALA A 177 -7.57 6.43 -19.02
CA ALA A 177 -6.24 5.90 -18.72
C ALA A 177 -5.66 5.01 -19.85
N GLY A 178 -6.48 4.44 -20.71
CA GLY A 178 -6.02 3.59 -21.83
C GLY A 178 -5.70 4.36 -23.13
N MET A 179 -5.77 5.68 -23.14
CA MET A 179 -5.49 6.48 -24.35
C MET A 179 -3.98 6.72 -24.50
N LEU A 180 -3.48 6.62 -25.74
CA LEU A 180 -2.06 6.74 -26.06
C LEU A 180 -1.38 7.97 -25.41
N GLY A 181 -0.38 7.70 -24.57
CA GLY A 181 0.43 8.70 -23.89
C GLY A 181 -0.28 9.49 -22.80
N ILE A 182 -1.50 9.10 -22.40
CA ILE A 182 -2.22 9.69 -21.26
C ILE A 182 -2.05 8.77 -20.04
N ARG A 183 -1.59 9.33 -18.94
CA ARG A 183 -1.59 8.70 -17.63
C ARG A 183 -2.69 9.29 -16.76
N VAL A 184 -3.10 8.56 -15.74
CA VAL A 184 -4.01 9.07 -14.71
C VAL A 184 -3.21 9.14 -13.41
N ALA A 185 -3.10 10.33 -12.86
CA ALA A 185 -2.53 10.55 -11.55
C ALA A 185 -3.62 10.97 -10.55
N GLY A 186 -3.45 10.57 -9.32
CA GLY A 186 -4.40 10.84 -8.25
C GLY A 186 -3.86 10.49 -6.89
N GLU A 187 -4.75 10.40 -5.93
CA GLU A 187 -4.43 10.18 -4.52
C GLU A 187 -5.35 9.15 -3.87
N ALA A 188 -4.92 8.58 -2.76
CA ALA A 188 -5.81 7.90 -1.82
C ALA A 188 -6.54 8.97 -0.99
N LYS A 189 -7.82 9.15 -1.25
CA LYS A 189 -8.65 10.13 -0.54
C LYS A 189 -9.64 9.41 0.37
N GLY A 190 -9.39 9.46 1.69
CA GLY A 190 -10.17 8.70 2.64
C GLY A 190 -10.21 7.21 2.32
N GLY A 191 -9.10 6.65 1.87
CA GLY A 191 -8.97 5.25 1.52
C GLY A 191 -9.56 4.83 0.16
N GLN A 192 -10.05 5.76 -0.64
CA GLN A 192 -10.58 5.51 -1.98
C GLN A 192 -9.63 6.01 -3.06
N VAL A 193 -9.64 5.36 -4.22
CA VAL A 193 -8.85 5.79 -5.39
C VAL A 193 -9.50 7.03 -6.00
N ALA A 194 -8.86 8.20 -5.87
CA ALA A 194 -9.35 9.48 -6.35
C ALA A 194 -8.47 10.03 -7.50
N PRO A 195 -8.85 9.83 -8.76
CA PRO A 195 -8.16 10.43 -9.90
C PRO A 195 -8.30 11.96 -9.89
N VAL A 196 -7.17 12.67 -10.07
CA VAL A 196 -7.12 14.14 -10.01
C VAL A 196 -6.67 14.73 -11.35
N HIS A 197 -5.62 14.16 -11.95
CA HIS A 197 -4.99 14.70 -13.16
C HIS A 197 -4.87 13.65 -14.27
N LYS A 198 -4.73 14.15 -15.51
CA LYS A 198 -4.57 13.35 -16.73
C LYS A 198 -3.42 13.91 -17.57
N PRO A 199 -2.18 13.81 -17.07
CA PRO A 199 -1.03 14.31 -17.81
C PRO A 199 -0.79 13.53 -19.09
N ARG A 200 -0.21 14.21 -20.08
CA ARG A 200 0.25 13.58 -21.32
C ARG A 200 1.74 13.81 -21.49
N GLY A 201 2.47 12.72 -21.72
CA GLY A 201 3.92 12.69 -21.89
C GLY A 201 4.71 12.65 -20.59
N ALA A 202 5.89 12.03 -20.62
CA ALA A 202 6.72 11.73 -19.44
C ALA A 202 7.07 12.98 -18.62
N LYS A 203 7.69 13.99 -19.25
CA LYS A 203 8.14 15.20 -18.56
C LYS A 203 7.03 15.94 -17.80
N LYS A 204 5.83 16.08 -18.42
CA LYS A 204 4.67 16.69 -17.76
C LYS A 204 4.18 15.87 -16.58
N THR A 205 4.18 14.55 -16.73
CA THR A 205 3.77 13.63 -15.67
C THR A 205 4.69 13.72 -14.48
N THR A 206 6.00 13.65 -14.71
CA THR A 206 7.03 13.77 -13.67
C THR A 206 6.91 15.08 -12.90
N GLN A 207 6.86 16.21 -13.59
CA GLN A 207 6.75 17.53 -12.94
C GLN A 207 5.46 17.63 -12.11
N MET A 208 4.33 17.18 -12.66
CA MET A 208 3.06 17.18 -11.93
C MET A 208 3.10 16.33 -10.67
N LEU A 209 3.75 15.16 -10.69
CA LEU A 209 3.90 14.34 -9.48
C LEU A 209 4.73 15.04 -8.41
N VAL A 210 5.81 15.75 -8.79
CA VAL A 210 6.61 16.56 -7.86
C VAL A 210 5.76 17.70 -7.28
N ASP A 211 4.97 18.38 -8.12
CA ASP A 211 4.07 19.44 -7.67
C ASP A 211 3.01 18.90 -6.69
N MET A 212 2.43 17.74 -6.98
CA MET A 212 1.46 17.08 -6.08
C MET A 212 2.07 16.72 -4.72
N VAL A 213 3.32 16.25 -4.69
CA VAL A 213 4.05 15.95 -3.44
C VAL A 213 4.29 17.22 -2.64
N LYS A 214 4.74 18.29 -3.32
CA LYS A 214 4.98 19.61 -2.73
C LYS A 214 3.73 20.25 -2.15
N GLU A 215 2.61 20.21 -2.89
CA GLU A 215 1.31 20.75 -2.46
C GLU A 215 0.77 20.08 -1.20
N ARG A 216 1.13 18.81 -0.97
CA ARG A 216 0.76 18.05 0.26
C ARG A 216 1.73 18.25 1.41
N GLY A 217 2.64 19.22 1.29
CA GLY A 217 3.51 19.67 2.35
C GLY A 217 4.72 18.80 2.63
N PHE A 218 5.18 18.02 1.63
CA PHE A 218 6.47 17.33 1.72
C PHE A 218 7.59 18.36 1.95
N ARG A 219 8.53 18.03 2.80
CA ARG A 219 9.66 18.91 3.15
C ARG A 219 10.98 18.23 2.85
N ASP A 220 12.00 19.03 2.59
CA ASP A 220 13.36 18.52 2.43
C ASP A 220 13.83 17.76 3.68
N GLY A 221 14.45 16.60 3.48
CA GLY A 221 14.75 15.64 4.55
C GLY A 221 13.61 14.67 4.89
N GLY A 222 12.40 14.88 4.35
CA GLY A 222 11.25 13.99 4.52
C GLY A 222 11.48 12.61 3.90
N TYR A 223 10.63 11.65 4.29
CA TYR A 223 10.71 10.27 3.81
C TYR A 223 9.65 10.02 2.73
N ILE A 224 10.08 9.41 1.64
CA ILE A 224 9.25 9.05 0.49
C ILE A 224 9.64 7.66 -0.03
N ARG A 225 8.64 6.83 -0.29
CA ARG A 225 8.79 5.51 -0.89
C ARG A 225 7.99 5.44 -2.19
N VAL A 226 8.56 4.80 -3.19
CA VAL A 226 7.93 4.60 -4.49
C VAL A 226 7.97 3.12 -4.82
N ALA A 227 6.80 2.55 -5.13
CA ALA A 227 6.70 1.22 -5.71
C ALA A 227 6.30 1.35 -7.19
N HIS A 228 6.93 0.58 -8.07
CA HIS A 228 6.68 0.62 -9.51
C HIS A 228 6.34 -0.75 -10.08
N CYS A 229 5.41 -0.81 -11.01
CA CYS A 229 5.08 -2.01 -11.76
C CYS A 229 5.74 -1.94 -13.15
N PHE A 230 6.95 -2.53 -13.27
CA PHE A 230 7.75 -2.50 -14.52
C PHE A 230 7.82 -1.10 -15.14
N ALA A 231 8.14 -0.09 -14.32
CA ALA A 231 8.17 1.33 -14.68
C ALA A 231 9.45 2.01 -14.18
N GLU A 232 10.59 1.35 -14.33
CA GLU A 232 11.90 1.76 -13.80
C GLU A 232 12.31 3.15 -14.29
N GLU A 233 12.12 3.42 -15.59
CA GLU A 233 12.45 4.70 -16.20
C GLU A 233 11.60 5.83 -15.61
N ALA A 234 10.27 5.64 -15.53
CA ALA A 234 9.37 6.64 -14.97
C ALA A 234 9.64 6.91 -13.48
N ALA A 235 10.01 5.87 -12.73
CA ALA A 235 10.39 5.98 -11.33
C ALA A 235 11.73 6.69 -11.13
N ALA A 236 12.70 6.44 -12.02
CA ALA A 236 13.98 7.14 -12.04
C ALA A 236 13.82 8.63 -12.39
N ASP A 237 13.05 8.95 -13.42
CA ASP A 237 12.72 10.33 -13.80
C ASP A 237 12.05 11.08 -12.65
N PHE A 238 11.11 10.44 -11.96
CA PHE A 238 10.45 11.04 -10.80
C PHE A 238 11.43 11.27 -9.65
N ARG A 239 12.31 10.29 -9.37
CA ARG A 239 13.35 10.44 -8.33
C ARG A 239 14.28 11.61 -8.64
N GLU A 240 14.77 11.71 -9.88
CA GLU A 240 15.67 12.79 -10.29
C GLU A 240 15.02 14.16 -10.10
N ALA A 241 13.80 14.34 -10.60
CA ALA A 241 13.06 15.58 -10.49
C ALA A 241 12.74 15.94 -9.02
N LEU A 242 12.36 14.96 -8.20
CA LEU A 242 12.08 15.16 -6.78
C LEU A 242 13.35 15.60 -6.02
N LEU A 243 14.49 14.93 -6.25
CA LEU A 243 15.74 15.24 -5.59
C LEU A 243 16.36 16.56 -6.07
N ALA A 244 16.02 17.05 -7.25
CA ALA A 244 16.36 18.39 -7.70
C ALA A 244 15.64 19.48 -6.87
N GLU A 245 14.39 19.23 -6.44
CA GLU A 245 13.60 20.15 -5.59
C GLU A 245 13.88 19.93 -4.10
N PHE A 246 14.11 18.67 -3.68
CA PHE A 246 14.32 18.26 -2.28
C PHE A 246 15.59 17.40 -2.15
N PRO A 247 16.80 18.02 -2.14
CA PRO A 247 18.07 17.30 -2.26
C PRO A 247 18.40 16.38 -1.08
N ASN A 248 17.80 16.59 0.10
CA ASN A 248 18.00 15.75 1.28
C ASN A 248 16.84 14.74 1.51
N ALA A 249 15.90 14.61 0.57
CA ALA A 249 14.80 13.66 0.70
C ALA A 249 15.33 12.22 0.83
N ARG A 250 14.79 11.47 1.80
CA ARG A 250 15.10 10.05 2.00
C ARG A 250 14.24 9.22 1.06
N PHE A 251 14.76 8.92 -0.11
CA PHE A 251 14.03 8.29 -1.20
C PHE A 251 14.30 6.78 -1.26
N MET A 252 13.24 5.98 -1.25
CA MET A 252 13.29 4.53 -1.46
C MET A 252 12.51 4.15 -2.72
N LEU A 253 13.05 3.20 -3.49
CA LEU A 253 12.45 2.71 -4.74
C LEU A 253 12.46 1.18 -4.74
N GLU A 254 11.34 0.58 -5.10
CA GLU A 254 11.18 -0.87 -5.12
C GLU A 254 10.14 -1.32 -6.17
N PRO A 255 10.24 -2.56 -6.69
CA PRO A 255 9.18 -3.13 -7.52
C PRO A 255 7.93 -3.42 -6.68
N THR A 256 6.78 -3.47 -7.34
CA THR A 256 5.52 -3.93 -6.73
C THR A 256 5.49 -5.46 -6.60
N THR A 257 4.87 -5.98 -5.52
CA THR A 257 4.47 -7.38 -5.41
C THR A 257 3.19 -7.65 -6.22
N ALA A 258 2.64 -8.87 -6.14
CA ALA A 258 1.60 -9.30 -7.06
C ALA A 258 0.32 -8.47 -7.00
N LEU A 259 -0.23 -8.18 -5.81
CA LEU A 259 -1.48 -7.43 -5.71
C LEU A 259 -1.32 -6.01 -6.23
N CYS A 260 -0.26 -5.33 -5.82
CA CYS A 260 0.03 -3.98 -6.28
C CYS A 260 0.31 -3.96 -7.79
N SER A 261 1.02 -4.96 -8.34
CA SER A 261 1.23 -5.10 -9.79
C SER A 261 -0.07 -5.33 -10.55
N TYR A 262 -0.97 -6.15 -10.02
CA TYR A 262 -2.25 -6.44 -10.64
C TYR A 262 -3.11 -5.17 -10.80
N TYR A 263 -3.16 -4.31 -9.77
CA TYR A 263 -3.99 -3.11 -9.81
C TYR A 263 -3.30 -1.87 -10.37
N ALA A 264 -1.98 -1.74 -10.18
CA ALA A 264 -1.22 -0.63 -10.79
C ALA A 264 -1.00 -0.84 -12.28
N GLU A 265 -1.02 -2.08 -12.74
CA GLU A 265 -0.71 -2.50 -14.11
C GLU A 265 0.69 -2.01 -14.56
N VAL A 266 1.19 -2.51 -15.68
CA VAL A 266 2.51 -2.12 -16.19
C VAL A 266 2.56 -0.60 -16.45
N GLY A 267 3.65 0.05 -16.05
CA GLY A 267 3.83 1.49 -16.15
C GLY A 267 3.32 2.26 -14.92
N GLY A 268 2.71 1.55 -13.93
CA GLY A 268 2.14 2.16 -12.74
C GLY A 268 3.18 2.52 -11.66
N LEU A 269 2.96 3.66 -11.00
CA LEU A 269 3.68 4.11 -9.81
C LEU A 269 2.71 4.29 -8.65
N ILE A 270 3.12 3.86 -7.45
CA ILE A 270 2.47 4.12 -6.17
C ILE A 270 3.49 4.83 -5.28
N ILE A 271 3.13 5.95 -4.69
CA ILE A 271 4.05 6.85 -4.00
C ILE A 271 3.48 7.14 -2.61
N GLY A 272 4.18 6.71 -1.55
CA GLY A 272 3.87 7.05 -0.17
C GLY A 272 4.88 8.04 0.40
N PHE A 273 4.45 9.07 1.14
CA PHE A 273 5.37 10.06 1.68
C PHE A 273 4.83 10.79 2.91
N GLU A 274 5.76 11.33 3.68
CA GLU A 274 5.48 12.25 4.80
C GLU A 274 5.09 13.63 4.28
N GLY A 275 4.03 14.22 4.83
CA GLY A 275 3.57 15.53 4.41
C GLY A 275 2.92 16.33 5.55
N ALA A 276 2.13 17.34 5.19
CA ALA A 276 1.29 18.07 6.14
C ALA A 276 0.19 17.16 6.70
N PHE A 277 -0.51 17.62 7.74
CA PHE A 277 -1.63 16.89 8.31
C PHE A 277 -2.69 16.55 7.24
N ASN A 278 -2.95 15.26 7.09
CA ASN A 278 -3.90 14.72 6.11
C ASN A 278 -5.28 14.55 6.77
N THR A 279 -6.17 15.49 6.53
CA THR A 279 -7.53 15.44 7.11
C THR A 279 -8.34 14.22 6.68
N HIS A 280 -7.95 13.54 5.62
CA HIS A 280 -8.61 12.32 5.14
C HIS A 280 -8.19 11.06 5.91
N ASN A 281 -7.04 11.11 6.61
CA ASN A 281 -6.53 10.04 7.47
C ASN A 281 -6.81 10.33 8.96
N ASP A 282 -7.63 11.34 9.30
CA ASP A 282 -7.90 11.72 10.68
C ASP A 282 -8.65 10.61 11.44
N ASN A 283 -7.86 9.81 12.18
CA ASN A 283 -8.35 8.68 12.97
C ASN A 283 -9.12 9.10 14.25
N ARG A 284 -9.28 10.40 14.54
CA ARG A 284 -10.10 10.90 15.67
C ARG A 284 -11.60 10.81 15.38
N LEU A 285 -11.96 10.46 14.14
CA LEU A 285 -13.36 10.36 13.70
C LEU A 285 -13.89 8.90 13.74
N PHE A 286 -13.12 7.94 14.29
CA PHE A 286 -13.48 6.52 14.37
C PHE A 286 -13.36 5.97 15.79
#